data_39ed60ad946c3b607b9641f197487213
#
_entry.id   39ed60ad946c3b607b9641f197487213
#
_cell.length_a   1.000
_cell.length_b   1.000
_cell.length_c   1.000
_cell.angle_alpha   90.00
_cell.angle_beta   90.00
_cell.angle_gamma   90.00
#
_symmetry.space_group_name_H-M   'P 1'
#
loop_
_entity.id
_entity.type
_entity.pdbx_description
1 polymer ?
#
loop_
_entity_poly.entity_id
_entity_poly.type
_entity_poly.pdbx_seq_one_letter_code
_entity_poly.pdbx_strand_id
1 'polypeptide(L)'
;MYEYIRGKIVAIKEEYIVLDNNDIGYKIFTSGNSISKLQLNEIRTMYIYFNLREDGIYLYGFIDEEELEIFNLLLLVSKIGP
;
A
#
# COMPACT_ATOMS: atom_id res chain seq x y z
N MET A 1 11.06 1.83 -9.56
CA MET A 1 10.04 2.41 -8.68
C MET A 1 8.68 1.82 -9.01
N TYR A 2 7.87 1.50 -8.02
CA TYR A 2 6.60 0.84 -8.26
C TYR A 2 5.46 1.84 -8.31
N GLU A 3 4.71 1.80 -9.40
CA GLU A 3 3.52 2.63 -9.56
C GLU A 3 2.30 1.91 -8.97
N TYR A 4 2.20 0.62 -9.25
CA TYR A 4 1.17 -0.23 -8.69
C TYR A 4 1.66 -1.68 -8.71
N ILE A 5 1.00 -2.51 -7.91
CA ILE A 5 1.24 -3.95 -7.93
C ILE A 5 -0.11 -4.63 -7.98
N ARG A 6 -0.24 -5.56 -8.91
CA ARG A 6 -1.45 -6.35 -9.07
C ARG A 6 -1.18 -7.78 -8.69
N GLY A 7 -2.03 -8.35 -7.86
CA GLY A 7 -1.89 -9.73 -7.48
C GLY A 7 -3.00 -10.18 -6.56
N LYS A 8 -2.80 -11.36 -5.97
CA LYS A 8 -3.79 -11.98 -5.10
C LYS A 8 -3.55 -11.54 -3.66
N ILE A 9 -4.60 -11.15 -2.97
CA ILE A 9 -4.54 -10.81 -1.54
C ILE A 9 -4.50 -12.13 -0.76
N VAL A 10 -3.35 -12.45 -0.19
CA VAL A 10 -3.16 -13.73 0.52
C VAL A 10 -3.16 -13.59 2.03
N ALA A 11 -3.08 -12.38 2.56
CA ALA A 11 -3.19 -12.14 3.99
C ALA A 11 -3.69 -10.72 4.22
N ILE A 12 -4.56 -10.57 5.23
CA ILE A 12 -5.06 -9.26 5.63
C ILE A 12 -4.78 -9.13 7.12
N LYS A 13 -3.97 -8.14 7.49
CA LYS A 13 -3.60 -7.85 8.86
C LYS A 13 -4.21 -6.51 9.27
N GLU A 14 -3.90 -6.07 10.48
CA GLU A 14 -4.49 -4.84 11.00
C GLU A 14 -4.02 -3.59 10.26
N GLU A 15 -2.74 -3.55 9.90
CA GLU A 15 -2.15 -2.37 9.28
C GLU A 15 -1.58 -2.61 7.89
N TYR A 16 -1.55 -3.87 7.45
CA TYR A 16 -0.99 -4.19 6.15
C TYR A 16 -1.66 -5.43 5.56
N ILE A 17 -1.45 -5.60 4.29
CA ILE A 17 -1.88 -6.81 3.60
C ILE A 17 -0.65 -7.44 2.96
N VAL A 18 -0.78 -8.70 2.56
CA VAL A 18 0.24 -9.35 1.74
C VAL A 18 -0.37 -9.65 0.39
N LEU A 19 0.27 -9.16 -0.64
CA LEU A 19 -0.17 -9.34 -2.01
C LEU A 19 0.84 -10.25 -2.71
N ASP A 20 0.35 -11.33 -3.27
CA ASP A 20 1.17 -12.29 -4.00
C ASP A 20 1.16 -11.95 -5.48
N ASN A 21 2.32 -11.64 -6.00
CA ASN A 21 2.51 -11.40 -7.42
C ASN A 21 3.65 -12.32 -7.88
N ASN A 22 3.33 -13.28 -8.71
CA ASN A 22 4.32 -14.25 -9.24
C ASN A 22 5.13 -14.92 -8.14
N ASP A 23 4.46 -15.38 -7.10
CA ASP A 23 5.07 -16.10 -5.96
C ASP A 23 5.95 -15.22 -5.06
N ILE A 24 5.86 -13.89 -5.21
CA ILE A 24 6.50 -12.97 -4.29
C ILE A 24 5.41 -12.33 -3.45
N GLY A 25 5.53 -12.46 -2.12
CA GLY A 25 4.59 -11.82 -1.20
C GLY A 25 5.06 -10.43 -0.83
N TYR A 26 4.35 -9.42 -1.31
CA TYR A 26 4.64 -8.04 -0.99
C TYR A 26 3.86 -7.60 0.24
N LYS A 27 4.58 -7.13 1.25
CA LYS A 27 3.97 -6.56 2.44
C LYS A 27 3.65 -5.10 2.13
N ILE A 28 2.37 -4.78 2.10
CA ILE A 28 1.90 -3.44 1.72
C ILE A 28 1.10 -2.85 2.87
N PHE A 29 1.62 -1.79 3.46
CA PHE A 29 0.89 -1.05 4.49
C PHE A 29 -0.21 -0.25 3.82
N THR A 30 -1.37 -0.18 4.45
CA THR A 30 -2.49 0.51 3.86
C THR A 30 -3.43 1.03 4.94
N SER A 31 -4.41 1.82 4.52
CA SER A 31 -5.37 2.42 5.43
C SER A 31 -6.44 1.43 5.87
N GLY A 32 -7.06 1.71 7.01
CA GLY A 32 -8.21 0.93 7.45
C GLY A 32 -9.35 0.96 6.44
N ASN A 33 -9.50 2.09 5.74
CA ASN A 33 -10.51 2.21 4.69
C ASN A 33 -10.26 1.24 3.55
N SER A 34 -9.01 1.14 3.08
CA SER A 34 -8.66 0.18 2.04
C SER A 34 -8.83 -1.26 2.53
N ILE A 35 -8.34 -1.54 3.74
CA ILE A 35 -8.45 -2.88 4.33
C ILE A 35 -9.91 -3.35 4.38
N SER A 36 -10.81 -2.47 4.77
CA SER A 36 -12.22 -2.82 4.90
C SER A 36 -12.87 -3.23 3.58
N LYS A 37 -12.27 -2.86 2.47
CA LYS A 37 -12.78 -3.16 1.13
C LYS A 37 -12.09 -4.33 0.45
N LEU A 38 -11.08 -4.91 1.11
CA LEU A 38 -10.33 -6.02 0.54
C LEU A 38 -10.83 -7.36 1.08
N GLN A 39 -10.71 -8.39 0.26
CA GLN A 39 -11.08 -9.75 0.63
C GLN A 39 -9.94 -10.70 0.32
N LEU A 40 -9.81 -11.73 1.16
CA LEU A 40 -8.82 -12.77 0.93
C LEU A 40 -9.08 -13.47 -0.39
N ASN A 41 -7.99 -13.77 -1.08
CA ASN A 41 -7.97 -14.53 -2.33
C ASN A 41 -8.52 -13.80 -3.55
N GLU A 42 -8.85 -12.51 -3.43
CA GLU A 42 -9.24 -11.75 -4.61
C GLU A 42 -8.01 -11.16 -5.29
N ILE A 43 -8.14 -10.92 -6.58
CA ILE A 43 -7.11 -10.25 -7.37
C ILE A 43 -7.40 -8.76 -7.32
N ARG A 44 -6.42 -7.99 -6.86
CA ARG A 44 -6.58 -6.54 -6.75
C ARG A 44 -5.33 -5.82 -7.22
N THR A 45 -5.52 -4.58 -7.61
CA THR A 45 -4.42 -3.66 -7.91
C THR A 45 -4.29 -2.71 -6.73
N MET A 46 -3.07 -2.61 -6.20
CA MET A 46 -2.78 -1.66 -5.13
C MET A 46 -1.87 -0.59 -5.72
N TYR A 47 -2.23 0.67 -5.57
CA TYR A 47 -1.43 1.81 -6.03
C TYR A 47 -0.42 2.15 -4.96
N ILE A 48 0.84 2.23 -5.33
CA ILE A 48 1.96 2.14 -4.40
C ILE A 48 2.67 3.48 -4.20
N TYR A 49 2.98 3.77 -2.94
CA TYR A 49 3.95 4.77 -2.56
C TYR A 49 5.17 4.03 -2.04
N PHE A 50 6.29 4.20 -2.72
CA PHE A 50 7.56 3.55 -2.37
C PHE A 50 8.32 4.46 -1.41
N ASN A 51 8.60 3.96 -0.22
CA ASN A 51 9.27 4.73 0.82
C ASN A 51 10.59 4.06 1.20
N LEU A 52 11.68 4.69 0.84
CA LEU A 52 13.01 4.22 1.19
C LEU A 52 13.48 4.92 2.47
N ARG A 53 13.77 4.14 3.49
CA ARG A 53 14.26 4.64 4.78
C ARG A 53 15.60 4.00 5.11
N GLU A 54 16.26 4.52 6.14
CA GLU A 54 17.52 3.94 6.62
C GLU A 54 17.37 2.49 7.05
N ASP A 55 16.25 2.15 7.67
CA ASP A 55 16.01 0.81 8.21
C ASP A 55 15.32 -0.13 7.23
N GLY A 56 15.06 0.31 6.01
CA GLY A 56 14.47 -0.58 5.03
C GLY A 56 13.60 0.11 3.99
N ILE A 57 12.93 -0.72 3.22
CA ILE A 57 12.01 -0.28 2.19
C ILE A 57 10.58 -0.57 2.66
N TYR A 58 9.74 0.44 2.57
CA TYR A 58 8.34 0.31 2.97
C TYR A 58 7.43 0.61 1.80
N LEU A 59 6.50 -0.29 1.55
CA LEU A 59 5.49 -0.08 0.52
C LEU A 59 4.18 0.30 1.20
N TYR A 60 3.64 1.45 0.80
CA TYR A 60 2.31 1.87 1.20
C TYR A 60 1.43 1.78 -0.02
N GLY A 61 0.24 1.22 0.11
CA GLY A 61 -0.63 1.03 -1.03
C GLY A 61 -2.07 1.35 -0.71
N PHE A 62 -2.83 1.64 -1.77
CA PHE A 62 -4.22 2.02 -1.64
C PHE A 62 -5.00 1.41 -2.79
N ILE A 63 -6.29 1.19 -2.56
CA ILE A 63 -7.14 0.54 -3.56
C ILE A 63 -7.47 1.44 -4.76
N ASP A 64 -7.30 2.76 -4.61
CA ASP A 64 -7.50 3.67 -5.72
C ASP A 64 -6.48 4.80 -5.71
N GLU A 65 -6.32 5.44 -6.86
CA GLU A 65 -5.33 6.49 -7.03
C GLU A 65 -5.66 7.76 -6.23
N GLU A 66 -6.93 8.02 -6.04
CA GLU A 66 -7.39 9.19 -5.32
C GLU A 66 -6.92 9.14 -3.86
N GLU A 67 -7.03 7.98 -3.23
CA GLU A 67 -6.57 7.80 -1.86
C GLU A 67 -5.05 7.97 -1.77
N LEU A 68 -4.33 7.47 -2.76
CA LEU A 68 -2.88 7.65 -2.84
C LEU A 68 -2.51 9.13 -2.96
N GLU A 69 -3.25 9.89 -3.76
CA GLU A 69 -3.00 11.32 -3.89
C GLU A 69 -3.20 12.05 -2.57
N ILE A 70 -4.25 11.72 -1.85
CA ILE A 70 -4.51 12.30 -0.53
C ILE A 70 -3.36 11.98 0.42
N PHE A 71 -2.89 10.75 0.41
CA PHE A 71 -1.76 10.33 1.24
C PHE A 71 -0.51 11.14 0.90
N ASN A 72 -0.23 11.34 -0.38
CA ASN A 72 0.91 12.14 -0.82
C ASN A 72 0.82 13.59 -0.34
N LEU A 73 -0.37 14.17 -0.41
CA LEU A 73 -0.58 15.53 0.07
C LEU A 73 -0.36 15.64 1.57
N LEU A 74 -0.81 14.65 2.33
CA LEU A 74 -0.59 14.64 3.79
C LEU A 74 0.89 14.53 4.12
N LEU A 75 1.66 13.77 3.36
CA LEU A 75 3.09 13.67 3.55
C LEU A 75 3.78 15.01 3.30
N LEU A 76 3.35 15.74 2.28
CA LEU A 76 3.90 17.07 1.99
C LEU A 76 3.65 18.02 3.15
N VAL A 77 2.46 18.01 3.70
CA VAL A 77 2.11 18.83 4.84
C VAL A 77 2.99 18.48 6.05
N SER A 78 3.17 17.18 6.29
CA SER A 78 4.02 16.71 7.39
C SER A 78 5.47 17.15 7.24
N LYS A 79 5.98 17.20 6.00
CA LYS A 79 7.36 17.61 5.74
C LYS A 79 7.56 19.10 5.91
N ILE A 80 6.53 19.89 5.73
CA ILE A 80 6.58 21.35 5.91
C ILE A 80 6.51 21.70 7.38
N GLY A 81 5.93 20.84 8.18
CA GLY A 81 5.83 21.04 9.61
C GLY A 81 7.19 21.02 10.27
N PRO A 82 7.31 21.66 11.42
CA PRO A 82 8.56 21.72 12.18
C PRO A 82 9.07 20.36 12.61
#